data_f034265a35ae756273958a2fcfd209ed
#
_entry.id   f034265a35ae756273958a2fcfd209ed
#
_cell.length_a   1.000
_cell.length_b   1.000
_cell.length_c   1.000
_cell.angle_alpha   90.00
_cell.angle_beta   90.00
_cell.angle_gamma   90.00
#
_symmetry.space_group_name_H-M   'P 1'
#
loop_
_entity.id
_entity.type
_entity.pdbx_description
1 polymer ?
#
loop_
_entity_poly.entity_id
_entity_poly.type
_entity_poly.pdbx_seq_one_letter_code
_entity_poly.pdbx_strand_id
1 'polypeptide(L)'
;MEGKEVQKVATADEESSLVLVVGFEGSDPARRALAAAGRILRGRAGWIEVVYVEPTEGGVDERSEPAADVMDSLGSAQVDLHYEVRSVLEAEKQPWRLRSTRGAVAAELTRAALAIADEGGPSRTVVIAVGSDHRLAFSVPITLARQSSFPVIVVP
;
A
#
# COMPACT_ATOMS: atom_id res chain seq x y z
N MET A 1 -6.65 51.61 14.92
CA MET A 1 -5.74 50.86 14.02
C MET A 1 -6.29 49.46 13.89
N GLU A 2 -6.98 49.20 12.82
CA GLU A 2 -7.55 47.88 12.57
C GLU A 2 -6.46 47.04 11.93
N GLY A 3 -5.96 46.02 12.68
CA GLY A 3 -5.12 45.00 12.14
C GLY A 3 -5.91 44.17 11.13
N LYS A 4 -5.68 44.36 9.85
CA LYS A 4 -6.11 43.40 8.84
C LYS A 4 -5.36 42.13 9.08
N GLU A 5 -6.02 41.16 9.68
CA GLU A 5 -5.61 39.77 9.61
C GLU A 5 -5.58 39.37 8.13
N VAL A 6 -4.41 39.38 7.54
CA VAL A 6 -4.22 38.83 6.21
C VAL A 6 -4.39 37.32 6.37
N GLN A 7 -5.59 36.88 6.12
CA GLN A 7 -5.86 35.47 5.91
C GLN A 7 -4.92 35.03 4.78
N LYS A 8 -3.85 34.34 5.12
CA LYS A 8 -2.96 33.70 4.17
C LYS A 8 -3.81 32.69 3.41
N VAL A 9 -4.32 33.09 2.27
CA VAL A 9 -4.90 32.17 1.31
C VAL A 9 -3.75 31.24 0.98
N ALA A 10 -3.86 29.97 1.39
CA ALA A 10 -2.92 28.95 0.99
C ALA A 10 -2.83 29.01 -0.53
N THR A 11 -1.69 29.45 -1.01
CA THR A 11 -1.40 29.38 -2.44
C THR A 11 -1.50 27.93 -2.85
N ALA A 12 -2.15 27.65 -3.95
CA ALA A 12 -2.39 26.31 -4.51
C ALA A 12 -1.12 25.50 -4.83
N ASP A 13 0.03 25.93 -4.36
CA ASP A 13 1.37 25.38 -4.61
C ASP A 13 1.90 24.46 -3.49
N GLU A 14 1.20 24.29 -2.38
CA GLU A 14 1.41 23.10 -1.54
C GLU A 14 0.61 21.96 -2.15
N GLU A 15 1.18 21.33 -3.18
CA GLU A 15 0.56 20.21 -3.87
C GLU A 15 0.17 19.12 -2.87
N SER A 16 -1.11 19.02 -2.61
CA SER A 16 -1.63 17.91 -1.84
C SER A 16 -1.35 16.61 -2.59
N SER A 17 -0.60 15.71 -2.00
CA SER A 17 -0.28 14.41 -2.59
C SER A 17 -1.20 13.34 -2.05
N LEU A 18 -1.59 12.41 -2.92
CA LEU A 18 -2.34 11.21 -2.58
C LEU A 18 -1.43 9.99 -2.66
N VAL A 19 -1.33 9.25 -1.58
CA VAL A 19 -0.64 7.96 -1.57
C VAL A 19 -1.63 6.84 -1.31
N LEU A 20 -1.65 5.88 -2.22
CA LEU A 20 -2.46 4.67 -2.10
C LEU A 20 -1.56 3.52 -1.65
N VAL A 21 -1.79 3.02 -0.45
CA VAL A 21 -1.11 1.84 0.09
C VAL A 21 -1.93 0.62 -0.30
N VAL A 22 -1.36 -0.25 -1.13
CA VAL A 22 -2.05 -1.41 -1.69
C VAL A 22 -1.38 -2.69 -1.23
N GLY A 23 -2.10 -3.55 -0.56
CA GLY A 23 -1.66 -4.92 -0.27
C GLY A 23 -1.69 -5.77 -1.54
N PHE A 24 -0.58 -6.41 -1.88
CA PHE A 24 -0.45 -7.18 -3.11
C PHE A 24 0.36 -8.46 -2.88
N GLU A 25 -0.26 -9.59 -3.17
CA GLU A 25 0.37 -10.92 -3.10
C GLU A 25 0.22 -11.72 -4.41
N GLY A 26 -0.23 -11.09 -5.50
CA GLY A 26 -0.38 -11.71 -6.81
C GLY A 26 -1.76 -12.34 -7.07
N SER A 27 -2.71 -12.27 -6.14
CA SER A 27 -4.07 -12.77 -6.36
C SER A 27 -4.88 -11.87 -7.30
N ASP A 28 -5.95 -12.39 -7.87
CA ASP A 28 -6.86 -11.61 -8.71
C ASP A 28 -7.53 -10.45 -7.96
N PRO A 29 -8.02 -10.61 -6.71
CA PRO A 29 -8.48 -9.47 -5.92
C PRO A 29 -7.43 -8.38 -5.72
N ALA A 30 -6.19 -8.75 -5.42
CA ALA A 30 -5.09 -7.80 -5.28
C ALA A 30 -4.78 -7.07 -6.58
N ARG A 31 -4.82 -7.74 -7.72
CA ARG A 31 -4.67 -7.10 -9.04
C ARG A 31 -5.79 -6.11 -9.32
N ARG A 32 -7.04 -6.43 -8.97
CA ARG A 32 -8.16 -5.48 -9.11
C ARG A 32 -7.98 -4.26 -8.21
N ALA A 33 -7.53 -4.43 -6.97
CA ALA A 33 -7.24 -3.32 -6.06
C ALA A 33 -6.11 -2.43 -6.60
N LEU A 34 -5.05 -3.04 -7.11
CA LEU A 34 -3.92 -2.31 -7.70
C LEU A 34 -4.34 -1.52 -8.95
N ALA A 35 -5.11 -2.12 -9.83
CA ALA A 35 -5.64 -1.43 -11.01
C ALA A 35 -6.58 -0.28 -10.63
N ALA A 36 -7.44 -0.46 -9.62
CA ALA A 36 -8.31 0.59 -9.10
C ALA A 36 -7.49 1.75 -8.51
N ALA A 37 -6.44 1.45 -7.75
CA ALA A 37 -5.52 2.45 -7.21
C ALA A 37 -4.87 3.29 -8.33
N GLY A 38 -4.43 2.65 -9.40
CA GLY A 38 -3.88 3.34 -10.59
C GLY A 38 -4.88 4.31 -11.21
N ARG A 39 -6.14 3.90 -11.34
CA ARG A 39 -7.21 4.77 -11.86
C ARG A 39 -7.53 5.92 -10.93
N ILE A 40 -7.56 5.69 -9.61
CA ILE A 40 -7.84 6.73 -8.61
C ILE A 40 -6.73 7.78 -8.62
N LEU A 41 -5.48 7.37 -8.76
CA LEU A 41 -4.33 8.29 -8.78
C LEU A 41 -4.21 9.10 -10.08
N ARG A 42 -4.87 8.68 -11.14
CA ARG A 42 -4.78 9.31 -12.45
C ARG A 42 -5.04 10.83 -12.39
N GLY A 43 -4.10 11.63 -12.91
CA GLY A 43 -4.19 13.08 -12.90
C GLY A 43 -4.00 13.75 -11.53
N ARG A 44 -3.48 13.02 -10.56
CA ARG A 44 -3.20 13.50 -9.20
C ARG A 44 -1.72 13.38 -8.89
N ALA A 45 -1.20 14.29 -8.07
CA ALA A 45 0.13 14.15 -7.51
C ALA A 45 0.15 13.04 -6.45
N GLY A 46 1.20 12.22 -6.44
CA GLY A 46 1.38 11.14 -5.48
C GLY A 46 1.92 9.85 -6.10
N TRP A 47 1.75 8.75 -5.41
CA TRP A 47 2.23 7.44 -5.86
C TRP A 47 1.44 6.29 -5.25
N ILE A 48 1.70 5.09 -5.74
CA ILE A 48 1.18 3.85 -5.17
C ILE A 48 2.30 3.17 -4.40
N GLU A 49 2.07 2.94 -3.13
CA GLU A 49 2.94 2.11 -2.28
C GLU A 49 2.39 0.70 -2.27
N VAL A 50 3.02 -0.19 -3.01
CA VAL A 50 2.63 -1.60 -3.05
C VAL A 50 3.34 -2.34 -1.93
N VAL A 51 2.58 -2.99 -1.06
CA VAL A 51 3.10 -3.71 0.10
C VAL A 51 2.86 -5.19 -0.07
N TYR A 52 3.94 -5.95 -0.17
CA TYR A 52 3.93 -7.39 -0.10
C TYR A 52 4.24 -7.83 1.32
N VAL A 53 3.30 -8.51 1.94
CA VAL A 53 3.50 -9.10 3.26
C VAL A 53 3.85 -10.56 3.07
N GLU A 54 5.10 -10.91 3.39
CA GLU A 54 5.56 -12.29 3.30
C GLU A 54 4.76 -13.16 4.28
N PRO A 55 4.26 -14.33 3.84
CA PRO A 55 3.61 -15.25 4.76
C PRO A 55 4.59 -15.68 5.84
N THR A 56 4.20 -15.53 7.09
CA THR A 56 4.91 -16.15 8.20
C THR A 56 4.57 -17.63 8.15
N GLU A 57 5.49 -18.44 7.65
CA GLU A 57 5.38 -19.88 7.80
C GLU A 57 5.33 -20.21 9.29
N GLY A 58 4.24 -20.84 9.71
CA GLY A 58 4.06 -21.24 11.07
C GLY A 58 5.19 -22.18 11.51
N GLY A 59 5.95 -21.75 12.53
CA GLY A 59 6.80 -22.64 13.32
C GLY A 59 8.02 -23.18 12.59
N VAL A 60 8.86 -22.34 12.03
CA VAL A 60 10.25 -22.74 11.78
C VAL A 60 10.96 -22.66 13.12
N ASP A 61 11.35 -23.84 13.61
CA ASP A 61 12.26 -24.00 14.73
C ASP A 61 13.48 -23.09 14.50
N GLU A 62 13.78 -22.18 15.42
CA GLU A 62 14.86 -21.16 15.32
C GLU A 62 16.29 -21.75 15.15
N ARG A 63 16.40 -23.03 14.85
CA ARG A 63 17.64 -23.78 14.72
C ARG A 63 18.00 -24.19 13.30
N SER A 64 17.21 -23.86 12.30
CA SER A 64 17.53 -24.16 10.91
C SER A 64 18.03 -22.90 10.23
N GLU A 65 19.32 -22.83 9.94
CA GLU A 65 19.84 -21.85 8.98
C GLU A 65 19.08 -22.02 7.67
N PRO A 66 18.55 -20.93 7.07
CA PRO A 66 17.88 -21.04 5.78
C PRO A 66 18.88 -21.56 4.76
N ALA A 67 18.58 -22.69 4.15
CA ALA A 67 19.37 -23.21 3.06
C ALA A 67 19.43 -22.17 1.93
N ALA A 68 20.57 -22.10 1.22
CA ALA A 68 20.79 -21.14 0.13
C ALA A 68 19.66 -21.14 -0.92
N ASP A 69 19.03 -22.29 -1.14
CA ASP A 69 17.88 -22.46 -2.05
C ASP A 69 16.63 -21.69 -1.64
N VAL A 70 16.44 -21.40 -0.34
CA VAL A 70 15.32 -20.61 0.16
C VAL A 70 15.54 -19.11 -0.10
N MET A 71 16.79 -18.66 -0.02
CA MET A 71 17.15 -17.28 -0.33
C MET A 71 16.97 -16.96 -1.81
N ASP A 72 17.33 -17.89 -2.70
CA ASP A 72 17.13 -17.75 -4.14
C ASP A 72 15.64 -17.77 -4.53
N SER A 73 14.84 -18.60 -3.89
CA SER A 73 13.39 -18.64 -4.14
C SER A 73 12.65 -17.38 -3.65
N LEU A 74 13.09 -16.77 -2.55
CA LEU A 74 12.55 -15.50 -2.06
C LEU A 74 12.91 -14.34 -3.00
N GLY A 75 14.13 -14.31 -3.50
CA GLY A 75 14.58 -13.34 -4.49
C GLY A 75 13.80 -13.44 -5.80
N SER A 76 13.54 -14.66 -6.27
CA SER A 76 12.74 -14.92 -7.46
C SER A 76 11.30 -14.48 -7.29
N ALA A 77 10.68 -14.78 -6.14
CA ALA A 77 9.30 -14.36 -5.84
C ALA A 77 9.15 -12.83 -5.82
N GLN A 78 10.11 -12.10 -5.30
CA GLN A 78 10.10 -10.63 -5.32
C GLN A 78 10.26 -10.07 -6.73
N VAL A 79 11.11 -10.67 -7.55
CA VAL A 79 11.27 -10.29 -8.96
C VAL A 79 9.98 -10.52 -9.73
N ASP A 80 9.33 -11.66 -9.53
CA ASP A 80 8.05 -11.99 -10.18
C ASP A 80 6.96 -11.00 -9.78
N LEU A 81 6.85 -10.68 -8.50
CA LEU A 81 5.90 -9.67 -7.99
C LEU A 81 6.15 -8.29 -8.60
N HIS A 82 7.39 -7.88 -8.75
CA HIS A 82 7.72 -6.61 -9.39
C HIS A 82 7.22 -6.57 -10.84
N TYR A 83 7.42 -7.63 -11.60
CA TYR A 83 6.92 -7.74 -12.97
C TYR A 83 5.39 -7.74 -13.03
N GLU A 84 4.72 -8.42 -12.12
CA GLU A 84 3.26 -8.43 -12.05
C GLU A 84 2.69 -7.04 -11.73
N VAL A 85 3.25 -6.35 -10.74
CA VAL A 85 2.87 -4.96 -10.40
C VAL A 85 3.05 -4.05 -11.60
N ARG A 86 4.21 -4.12 -12.23
CA ARG A 86 4.50 -3.34 -13.43
C ARG A 86 3.49 -3.60 -14.55
N SER A 87 3.17 -4.86 -14.80
CA SER A 87 2.19 -5.24 -15.82
C SER A 87 0.80 -4.66 -15.56
N VAL A 88 0.35 -4.67 -14.32
CA VAL A 88 -0.96 -4.11 -13.94
C VAL A 88 -0.97 -2.58 -14.07
N LEU A 89 0.12 -1.90 -13.69
CA LEU A 89 0.19 -0.44 -13.64
C LEU A 89 0.72 0.20 -14.93
N GLU A 90 1.19 -0.57 -15.89
CA GLU A 90 1.81 -0.05 -17.12
C GLU A 90 0.85 0.87 -17.91
N ALA A 91 -0.42 0.52 -17.99
CA ALA A 91 -1.43 1.31 -18.66
C ALA A 91 -1.74 2.64 -17.98
N GLU A 92 -1.55 2.72 -16.67
CA GLU A 92 -1.89 3.91 -15.87
C GLU A 92 -0.73 4.90 -15.75
N LYS A 93 0.51 4.46 -15.99
CA LYS A 93 1.75 5.28 -15.94
C LYS A 93 1.93 6.06 -14.64
N GLN A 94 1.42 5.53 -13.54
CA GLN A 94 1.53 6.18 -12.24
C GLN A 94 2.83 5.77 -11.54
N PRO A 95 3.46 6.68 -10.76
CA PRO A 95 4.60 6.32 -9.93
C PRO A 95 4.20 5.26 -8.89
N TRP A 96 5.04 4.29 -8.68
CA TRP A 96 4.82 3.26 -7.68
C TRP A 96 6.13 2.75 -7.07
N ARG A 97 6.03 2.20 -5.87
CA ARG A 97 7.11 1.55 -5.15
C ARG A 97 6.64 0.20 -4.63
N LEU A 98 7.53 -0.77 -4.55
CA LEU A 98 7.25 -2.07 -3.95
C LEU A 98 8.05 -2.22 -2.66
N ARG A 99 7.35 -2.55 -1.59
CA ARG A 99 7.93 -2.82 -0.26
C ARG A 99 7.56 -4.23 0.16
N SER A 100 8.54 -4.99 0.65
CA SER A 100 8.32 -6.28 1.29
C SER A 100 8.43 -6.13 2.81
N THR A 101 7.55 -6.81 3.52
CA THR A 101 7.54 -6.83 4.99
C THR A 101 7.05 -8.19 5.49
N ARG A 102 7.14 -8.42 6.78
CA ARG A 102 6.66 -9.64 7.45
C ARG A 102 5.73 -9.27 8.59
N GLY A 103 4.68 -10.05 8.79
CA GLY A 103 3.75 -9.85 9.87
C GLY A 103 2.31 -10.10 9.48
N ALA A 104 1.38 -9.56 10.25
CA ALA A 104 -0.03 -9.59 9.93
C ALA A 104 -0.35 -8.54 8.86
N VAL A 105 -1.05 -8.92 7.81
CA VAL A 105 -1.30 -8.07 6.64
C VAL A 105 -1.91 -6.71 7.02
N ALA A 106 -3.00 -6.70 7.79
CA ALA A 106 -3.64 -5.45 8.19
C ALA A 106 -2.72 -4.54 9.01
N ALA A 107 -1.92 -5.11 9.93
CA ALA A 107 -0.98 -4.37 10.75
C ALA A 107 0.15 -3.77 9.91
N GLU A 108 0.68 -4.52 8.96
CA GLU A 108 1.77 -4.07 8.09
C GLU A 108 1.32 -2.99 7.10
N LEU A 109 0.12 -3.09 6.56
CA LEU A 109 -0.47 -2.04 5.72
C LEU A 109 -0.68 -0.75 6.51
N THR A 110 -1.19 -0.86 7.73
CA THR A 110 -1.38 0.30 8.63
C THR A 110 -0.05 0.93 9.01
N ARG A 111 0.97 0.12 9.29
CA ARG A 111 2.32 0.60 9.61
C ARG A 111 2.96 1.35 8.43
N ALA A 112 2.83 0.82 7.23
CA ALA A 112 3.30 1.50 6.02
C ALA A 112 2.59 2.84 5.81
N ALA A 113 1.27 2.87 6.00
CA ALA A 113 0.47 4.10 5.89
C ALA A 113 0.88 5.16 6.92
N LEU A 114 1.12 4.75 8.18
CA LEU A 114 1.60 5.64 9.25
C LEU A 114 2.96 6.26 8.90
N ALA A 115 3.92 5.45 8.47
CA ALA A 115 5.25 5.94 8.10
C ALA A 115 5.17 6.96 6.97
N ILE A 116 4.36 6.70 5.94
CA ILE A 116 4.17 7.60 4.81
C ILE A 116 3.49 8.91 5.24
N ALA A 117 2.49 8.83 6.11
CA ALA A 117 1.79 10.01 6.63
C ALA A 117 2.72 10.88 7.47
N ASP A 118 3.52 10.28 8.34
CA ASP A 118 4.47 10.99 9.22
C ASP A 118 5.55 11.73 8.40
N GLU A 119 6.04 11.12 7.35
CA GLU A 119 7.06 11.74 6.46
C GLU A 119 6.50 12.90 5.64
N GLY A 120 5.22 12.84 5.26
CA GLY A 120 4.61 13.78 4.31
C GLY A 120 3.89 14.97 4.93
N GLY A 121 3.62 14.90 6.22
CA GLY A 121 2.88 15.96 6.90
C GLY A 121 1.42 16.12 6.43
N PRO A 122 0.77 17.25 6.80
CA PRO A 122 -0.68 17.43 6.63
C PRO A 122 -1.16 17.56 5.18
N SER A 123 -0.28 17.88 4.23
CA SER A 123 -0.62 17.96 2.80
C SER A 123 -0.69 16.60 2.11
N ARG A 124 -0.29 15.53 2.80
CA ARG A 124 -0.32 14.17 2.26
C ARG A 124 -1.54 13.41 2.75
N THR A 125 -2.36 12.98 1.82
CA THR A 125 -3.49 12.07 2.10
C THR A 125 -3.04 10.63 1.83
N VAL A 126 -3.25 9.76 2.80
CA VAL A 126 -2.94 8.32 2.69
C VAL A 126 -4.21 7.52 2.77
N VAL A 127 -4.39 6.61 1.83
CA VAL A 127 -5.55 5.71 1.73
C VAL A 127 -5.04 4.28 1.55
N ILE A 128 -5.64 3.34 2.24
CA ILE A 128 -5.33 1.91 2.08
C ILE A 128 -6.34 1.29 1.12
N ALA A 129 -5.87 0.55 0.13
CA ALA A 129 -6.72 -0.17 -0.81
C ALA A 129 -6.41 -1.66 -0.77
N VAL A 130 -7.42 -2.48 -0.66
CA VAL A 130 -7.33 -3.95 -0.60
C VAL A 130 -8.39 -4.58 -1.49
N GLY A 131 -8.05 -5.72 -2.10
CA GLY A 131 -9.01 -6.55 -2.79
C GLY A 131 -9.83 -7.38 -1.81
N SER A 132 -11.04 -7.72 -2.19
CA SER A 132 -11.86 -8.67 -1.45
C SER A 132 -12.08 -9.93 -2.29
N ASP A 133 -11.90 -11.08 -1.66
CA ASP A 133 -12.32 -12.37 -2.19
C ASP A 133 -13.53 -12.84 -1.40
N HIS A 134 -14.59 -13.25 -2.09
CA HIS A 134 -15.81 -13.75 -1.46
C HIS A 134 -15.59 -15.00 -0.59
N ARG A 135 -14.48 -15.70 -0.73
CA ARG A 135 -14.18 -16.96 -0.03
C ARG A 135 -13.37 -16.80 1.26
N LEU A 136 -12.51 -15.76 1.34
CA LEU A 136 -11.63 -15.48 2.47
C LEU A 136 -11.83 -14.06 3.00
N ALA A 137 -12.92 -13.46 2.66
CA ALA A 137 -13.14 -12.04 2.53
C ALA A 137 -13.20 -11.25 3.84
N PHE A 138 -13.16 -11.87 4.98
CA PHE A 138 -13.60 -11.11 6.15
C PHE A 138 -12.50 -10.69 7.11
N SER A 139 -11.28 -11.20 6.98
CA SER A 139 -10.24 -10.89 7.96
C SER A 139 -9.54 -9.56 7.72
N VAL A 140 -8.93 -9.35 6.56
CA VAL A 140 -8.11 -8.15 6.33
C VAL A 140 -8.94 -6.88 6.12
N PRO A 141 -9.93 -6.83 5.22
CA PRO A 141 -10.75 -5.64 5.05
C PRO A 141 -11.51 -5.24 6.31
N ILE A 142 -12.07 -6.17 7.04
CA ILE A 142 -12.79 -5.90 8.30
C ILE A 142 -11.83 -5.42 9.38
N THR A 143 -10.69 -6.04 9.52
CA THR A 143 -9.67 -5.62 10.49
C THR A 143 -9.20 -4.21 10.20
N LEU A 144 -8.92 -3.89 8.95
CA LEU A 144 -8.56 -2.53 8.53
C LEU A 144 -9.68 -1.53 8.80
N ALA A 145 -10.92 -1.87 8.47
CA ALA A 145 -12.06 -0.97 8.71
C ALA A 145 -12.27 -0.66 10.20
N ARG A 146 -11.93 -1.59 11.09
CA ARG A 146 -12.09 -1.41 12.53
C ARG A 146 -10.90 -0.76 13.21
N GLN A 147 -9.69 -1.01 12.74
CA GLN A 147 -8.45 -0.67 13.44
C GLN A 147 -7.63 0.42 12.76
N SER A 148 -7.84 0.66 11.47
CA SER A 148 -7.10 1.68 10.75
C SER A 148 -7.60 3.08 11.06
N SER A 149 -6.65 4.01 11.24
CA SER A 149 -6.94 5.45 11.29
C SER A 149 -7.04 6.08 9.90
N PHE A 150 -6.79 5.30 8.86
CA PHE A 150 -6.82 5.76 7.47
C PHE A 150 -8.09 5.31 6.76
N PRO A 151 -8.56 6.05 5.76
CA PRO A 151 -9.61 5.58 4.87
C PRO A 151 -9.19 4.27 4.20
N VAL A 152 -10.13 3.35 4.06
CA VAL A 152 -9.92 2.03 3.45
C VAL A 152 -10.86 1.87 2.27
N ILE A 153 -10.30 1.52 1.12
CA ILE A 153 -11.05 1.16 -0.07
C ILE A 153 -11.01 -0.35 -0.22
N VAL A 154 -12.15 -0.97 -0.27
CA VAL A 154 -12.29 -2.40 -0.54
C VAL A 154 -12.79 -2.58 -1.98
N VAL A 155 -11.98 -3.24 -2.79
CA VAL A 155 -12.28 -3.49 -4.20
C VAL A 155 -12.81 -4.91 -4.35
N PRO A 156 -14.07 -5.06 -4.82
CA PRO A 156 -14.69 -6.39 -5.01
C PRO A 156 -14.08 -7.19 -6.16
#